data_48b5d4dd25f6c8e25f8e0bb26e9e2f05
#
_entry.id   48b5d4dd25f6c8e25f8e0bb26e9e2f05
#
_cell.length_a   1.000
_cell.length_b   1.000
_cell.length_c   1.000
_cell.angle_alpha   90.00
_cell.angle_beta   90.00
_cell.angle_gamma   90.00
#
_symmetry.space_group_name_H-M   'P 1'
#
loop_
_entity.id
_entity.type
_entity.pdbx_description
1 polymer ?
#
loop_
_entity_poly.entity_id
_entity_poly.type
_entity_poly.pdbx_seq_one_letter_code
_entity_poly.pdbx_strand_id
1 'polypeptide(L)'
;GGSDRKVSAVIDGKVVYSEEVVWFPKINTDYRYHYDGILTALKTAASKMPRVDAIGVSSAGVYINNKIMVASLFLKVPKEDYKEHVQTMYLDIAKEFNAPIEVANDGDVTALAGAMDLNDNCVLGIAMGTSEAVGYINDQGLLNGWLSEVAFVPVDFNDDAMVDEWS
;
A
#
# COMPACT_ATOMS: atom_id res chain seq x y z
N GLY A 1 -0.06 -1.91 -6.33
CA GLY A 1 -0.88 -3.09 -6.60
C GLY A 1 -0.07 -4.26 -7.16
N GLY A 2 -0.76 -5.38 -7.36
CA GLY A 2 -0.14 -6.64 -7.84
C GLY A 2 0.15 -6.66 -9.33
N SER A 3 -0.47 -5.79 -10.11
CA SER A 3 -0.33 -5.68 -11.57
C SER A 3 0.19 -4.34 -12.03
N ASP A 4 -0.04 -3.30 -11.23
CA ASP A 4 0.26 -1.93 -11.58
C ASP A 4 0.87 -1.20 -10.39
N ARG A 5 1.71 -0.21 -10.69
CA ARG A 5 2.06 0.84 -9.73
C ARG A 5 1.57 2.17 -10.26
N LYS A 6 0.91 2.91 -9.41
CA LYS A 6 0.47 4.28 -9.66
C LYS A 6 1.32 5.26 -8.87
N VAL A 7 1.53 6.42 -9.42
CA VAL A 7 2.12 7.55 -8.71
C VAL A 7 1.37 8.82 -9.10
N SER A 8 1.19 9.71 -8.13
CA SER A 8 0.58 11.01 -8.37
C SER A 8 1.38 12.10 -7.68
N ALA A 9 1.49 13.24 -8.32
CA ALA A 9 1.97 14.48 -7.73
C ALA A 9 0.76 15.34 -7.36
N VAL A 10 0.71 15.79 -6.10
CA VAL A 10 -0.41 16.54 -5.55
C VAL A 10 0.11 17.87 -4.98
N ILE A 11 -0.50 19.00 -5.38
CA ILE A 11 -0.21 20.34 -4.86
C ILE A 11 -1.53 20.94 -4.39
N ASP A 12 -1.58 21.36 -3.13
CA ASP A 12 -2.77 21.98 -2.51
C ASP A 12 -4.06 21.14 -2.73
N GLY A 13 -3.97 19.83 -2.52
CA GLY A 13 -5.07 18.90 -2.68
C GLY A 13 -5.46 18.58 -4.13
N LYS A 14 -4.73 19.11 -5.13
CA LYS A 14 -5.02 18.87 -6.55
C LYS A 14 -3.95 17.99 -7.18
N VAL A 15 -4.37 16.95 -7.91
CA VAL A 15 -3.49 16.12 -8.70
C VAL A 15 -2.98 16.92 -9.90
N VAL A 16 -1.67 17.19 -9.96
CA VAL A 16 -1.01 17.89 -11.06
C VAL A 16 -0.33 16.92 -12.04
N TYR A 17 -0.10 15.69 -11.61
CA TYR A 17 0.42 14.61 -12.44
C TYR A 17 -0.03 13.26 -11.89
N SER A 18 -0.28 12.29 -12.77
CA SER A 18 -0.51 10.90 -12.42
C SER A 18 0.01 10.00 -13.52
N GLU A 19 0.62 8.90 -13.14
CA GLU A 19 1.11 7.85 -14.04
C GLU A 19 0.78 6.48 -13.48
N GLU A 20 0.45 5.57 -14.36
CA GLU A 20 0.25 4.15 -14.05
C GLU A 20 1.14 3.32 -14.95
N VAL A 21 1.93 2.42 -14.35
CA VAL A 21 2.85 1.55 -15.05
C VAL A 21 2.58 0.10 -14.67
N VAL A 22 2.40 -0.74 -15.67
CA VAL A 22 2.31 -2.19 -15.45
C VAL A 22 3.64 -2.71 -14.91
N TRP A 23 3.57 -3.55 -13.89
CA TRP A 23 4.74 -4.21 -13.33
C TRP A 23 4.39 -5.62 -12.83
N PHE A 24 5.41 -6.42 -12.56
CA PHE A 24 5.23 -7.82 -12.20
C PHE A 24 5.94 -8.17 -10.88
N PRO A 25 5.50 -7.60 -9.74
CA PRO A 25 6.20 -7.75 -8.48
C PRO A 25 6.19 -9.20 -7.97
N LYS A 26 5.05 -9.91 -8.11
CA LYS A 26 4.85 -11.25 -7.54
C LYS A 26 5.77 -12.33 -8.12
N ILE A 27 6.38 -12.11 -9.28
CA ILE A 27 7.25 -13.08 -9.95
C ILE A 27 8.73 -12.70 -9.89
N ASN A 28 9.05 -11.47 -9.47
CA ASN A 28 10.43 -11.00 -9.39
C ASN A 28 11.08 -11.38 -8.07
N THR A 29 12.28 -11.93 -8.15
CA THR A 29 13.09 -12.35 -7.00
C THR A 29 14.13 -11.32 -6.61
N ASP A 30 14.46 -10.38 -7.48
CA ASP A 30 15.44 -9.32 -7.21
C ASP A 30 14.73 -8.13 -6.53
N TYR A 31 15.13 -7.79 -5.31
CA TYR A 31 14.61 -6.64 -4.58
C TYR A 31 14.85 -5.32 -5.32
N ARG A 32 15.92 -5.22 -6.13
CA ARG A 32 16.23 -4.01 -6.90
C ARG A 32 15.14 -3.69 -7.92
N TYR A 33 14.52 -4.69 -8.51
CA TYR A 33 13.38 -4.49 -9.41
C TYR A 33 12.28 -3.67 -8.74
N HIS A 34 11.99 -3.99 -7.48
CA HIS A 34 10.99 -3.28 -6.69
C HIS A 34 11.46 -1.89 -6.29
N TYR A 35 12.67 -1.81 -5.73
CA TYR A 35 13.27 -0.55 -5.29
C TYR A 35 13.36 0.46 -6.43
N ASP A 36 14.00 0.10 -7.52
CA ASP A 36 14.23 0.97 -8.68
C ASP A 36 12.91 1.39 -9.33
N GLY A 37 11.96 0.46 -9.42
CA GLY A 37 10.66 0.74 -9.95
C GLY A 37 9.88 1.78 -9.14
N ILE A 38 9.84 1.63 -7.82
CA ILE A 38 9.17 2.57 -6.91
C ILE A 38 9.90 3.92 -6.91
N LEU A 39 11.22 3.90 -6.79
CA LEU A 39 12.04 5.12 -6.79
C LEU A 39 11.87 5.91 -8.09
N THR A 40 11.87 5.24 -9.24
CA THR A 40 11.65 5.88 -10.55
C THR A 40 10.29 6.55 -10.62
N ALA A 41 9.23 5.87 -10.20
CA ALA A 41 7.89 6.46 -10.17
C ALA A 41 7.84 7.72 -9.30
N LEU A 42 8.38 7.66 -8.08
CA LEU A 42 8.42 8.81 -7.18
C LEU A 42 9.28 9.95 -7.74
N LYS A 43 10.45 9.67 -8.34
CA LYS A 43 11.27 10.70 -9.00
C LYS A 43 10.55 11.35 -10.17
N THR A 44 9.78 10.58 -10.94
CA THR A 44 8.96 11.12 -12.03
C THR A 44 7.90 12.09 -11.50
N ALA A 45 7.15 11.69 -10.47
CA ALA A 45 6.16 12.57 -9.85
C ALA A 45 6.80 13.82 -9.21
N ALA A 46 7.91 13.63 -8.48
CA ALA A 46 8.65 14.73 -7.85
C ALA A 46 9.12 15.78 -8.87
N SER A 47 9.50 15.35 -10.08
CA SER A 47 9.90 16.28 -11.16
C SER A 47 8.78 17.22 -11.64
N LYS A 48 7.54 16.98 -11.24
CA LYS A 48 6.35 17.79 -11.58
C LYS A 48 5.97 18.78 -10.48
N MET A 49 6.73 18.80 -9.40
CA MET A 49 6.51 19.66 -8.22
C MET A 49 7.75 20.46 -7.90
N PRO A 50 7.60 21.66 -7.32
CA PRO A 50 8.76 22.47 -6.90
C PRO A 50 9.55 21.83 -5.76
N ARG A 51 8.90 21.01 -4.95
CA ARG A 51 9.49 20.27 -3.82
C ARG A 51 8.58 19.10 -3.41
N VAL A 52 9.11 18.19 -2.64
CA VAL A 52 8.36 17.09 -1.99
C VAL A 52 8.30 17.38 -0.51
N ASP A 53 7.10 17.61 0.02
CA ASP A 53 6.89 17.87 1.46
C ASP A 53 6.62 16.59 2.24
N ALA A 54 5.96 15.60 1.62
CA ALA A 54 5.70 14.30 2.19
C ALA A 54 5.43 13.25 1.10
N ILE A 55 5.56 11.98 1.45
CA ILE A 55 5.26 10.84 0.59
C ILE A 55 4.21 9.97 1.29
N GLY A 56 3.10 9.69 0.63
CA GLY A 56 2.11 8.71 1.03
C GLY A 56 2.18 7.47 0.14
N VAL A 57 2.14 6.28 0.74
CA VAL A 57 2.12 5.01 0.02
C VAL A 57 0.93 4.18 0.44
N SER A 58 0.14 3.76 -0.54
CA SER A 58 -0.91 2.76 -0.39
C SER A 58 -0.44 1.44 -1.01
N SER A 59 -0.40 0.37 -0.24
CA SER A 59 0.08 -0.91 -0.74
C SER A 59 -0.52 -2.07 0.04
N ALA A 60 -0.80 -3.18 -0.65
CA ALA A 60 -1.23 -4.42 -0.02
C ALA A 60 -0.16 -4.96 0.95
N GLY A 61 -0.57 -5.43 2.11
CA GLY A 61 0.31 -6.03 3.10
C GLY A 61 0.17 -5.43 4.51
N VAL A 62 1.01 -5.91 5.40
CA VAL A 62 1.07 -5.48 6.81
C VAL A 62 2.27 -4.56 7.00
N TYR A 63 2.02 -3.37 7.50
CA TYR A 63 3.01 -2.32 7.74
C TYR A 63 3.03 -1.93 9.21
N ILE A 64 4.23 -1.81 9.79
CA ILE A 64 4.43 -1.34 11.16
C ILE A 64 5.56 -0.31 11.16
N ASN A 65 5.28 0.91 11.58
CA ASN A 65 6.23 2.02 11.58
C ASN A 65 6.88 2.20 10.19
N ASN A 66 6.07 2.15 9.14
CA ASN A 66 6.48 2.28 7.74
C ASN A 66 7.42 1.18 7.22
N LYS A 67 7.57 0.08 7.98
CA LYS A 67 8.32 -1.11 7.57
C LYS A 67 7.38 -2.17 6.99
N ILE A 68 7.84 -2.86 5.96
CA ILE A 68 7.12 -3.96 5.34
C ILE A 68 7.30 -5.21 6.19
N MET A 69 6.26 -5.62 6.91
CA MET A 69 6.30 -6.85 7.72
C MET A 69 5.98 -8.08 6.87
N VAL A 70 4.88 -8.02 6.14
CA VAL A 70 4.46 -9.03 5.16
C VAL A 70 3.76 -8.33 4.01
N ALA A 71 4.11 -8.67 2.77
CA ALA A 71 3.38 -8.23 1.60
C ALA A 71 3.52 -9.24 0.46
N SER A 72 2.41 -9.60 -0.16
CA SER A 72 2.37 -10.57 -1.26
C SER A 72 3.20 -10.14 -2.48
N LEU A 73 3.46 -8.85 -2.61
CA LEU A 73 4.28 -8.28 -3.67
C LEU A 73 5.75 -8.74 -3.64
N PHE A 74 6.26 -9.12 -2.48
CA PHE A 74 7.69 -9.41 -2.26
C PHE A 74 7.96 -10.87 -1.86
N LEU A 75 6.97 -11.77 -1.97
CA LEU A 75 7.08 -13.17 -1.51
C LEU A 75 8.16 -13.98 -2.23
N LYS A 76 8.54 -13.59 -3.45
CA LYS A 76 9.58 -14.27 -4.22
C LYS A 76 10.99 -13.77 -3.91
N VAL A 77 11.12 -12.67 -3.20
CA VAL A 77 12.43 -12.16 -2.77
C VAL A 77 13.01 -13.09 -1.70
N PRO A 78 14.28 -13.51 -1.80
CA PRO A 78 14.94 -14.35 -0.80
C PRO A 78 14.84 -13.74 0.60
N LYS A 79 14.75 -14.59 1.64
CA LYS A 79 14.52 -14.13 3.03
C LYS A 79 15.62 -13.21 3.56
N GLU A 80 16.86 -13.43 3.14
CA GLU A 80 18.02 -12.61 3.50
C GLU A 80 17.85 -11.20 2.90
N ASP A 81 17.63 -11.10 1.60
CA ASP A 81 17.40 -9.85 0.89
C ASP A 81 16.14 -9.12 1.39
N TYR A 82 15.10 -9.90 1.76
CA TYR A 82 13.89 -9.34 2.35
C TYR A 82 14.19 -8.59 3.65
N LYS A 83 14.94 -9.21 4.55
CA LYS A 83 15.31 -8.61 5.84
C LYS A 83 16.22 -7.41 5.69
N GLU A 84 17.19 -7.51 4.78
CA GLU A 84 18.23 -6.49 4.62
C GLU A 84 17.75 -5.29 3.80
N HIS A 85 16.92 -5.52 2.77
CA HIS A 85 16.60 -4.51 1.78
C HIS A 85 15.10 -4.21 1.60
N VAL A 86 14.22 -5.20 1.82
CA VAL A 86 12.78 -5.00 1.57
C VAL A 86 12.09 -4.40 2.78
N GLN A 87 12.37 -4.86 3.99
CA GLN A 87 11.67 -4.39 5.19
C GLN A 87 11.73 -2.86 5.37
N THR A 88 12.82 -2.23 5.00
CA THR A 88 13.02 -0.79 5.13
C THR A 88 12.94 -0.03 3.81
N MET A 89 12.60 -0.70 2.73
CA MET A 89 12.65 -0.16 1.36
C MET A 89 11.99 1.20 1.22
N TYR A 90 10.79 1.38 1.75
CA TYR A 90 10.07 2.66 1.67
C TYR A 90 10.77 3.77 2.46
N LEU A 91 11.30 3.42 3.64
CA LEU A 91 12.08 4.37 4.46
C LEU A 91 13.38 4.78 3.77
N ASP A 92 14.04 3.83 3.09
CA ASP A 92 15.28 4.11 2.37
C ASP A 92 15.01 4.97 1.13
N ILE A 93 13.93 4.71 0.41
CA ILE A 93 13.48 5.55 -0.70
C ILE A 93 13.14 6.98 -0.22
N ALA A 94 12.47 7.13 0.92
CA ALA A 94 12.11 8.45 1.46
C ALA A 94 13.35 9.33 1.76
N LYS A 95 14.46 8.73 2.16
CA LYS A 95 15.74 9.43 2.39
C LYS A 95 16.25 10.14 1.12
N GLU A 96 16.02 9.53 -0.05
CA GLU A 96 16.41 10.13 -1.35
C GLU A 96 15.72 11.48 -1.63
N PHE A 97 14.54 11.69 -1.02
CA PHE A 97 13.75 12.92 -1.15
C PHE A 97 13.89 13.85 0.06
N ASN A 98 14.56 13.41 1.12
CA ASN A 98 14.61 14.12 2.40
C ASN A 98 13.20 14.54 2.88
N ALA A 99 12.22 13.65 2.70
CA ALA A 99 10.82 13.88 3.02
C ALA A 99 10.29 12.79 3.97
N PRO A 100 9.36 13.11 4.87
CA PRO A 100 8.66 12.11 5.66
C PRO A 100 7.83 11.19 4.75
N ILE A 101 7.63 9.95 5.19
CA ILE A 101 6.83 8.96 4.49
C ILE A 101 5.82 8.33 5.44
N GLU A 102 4.62 8.07 4.93
CA GLU A 102 3.63 7.23 5.59
C GLU A 102 3.19 6.12 4.64
N VAL A 103 3.22 4.88 5.14
CA VAL A 103 2.87 3.67 4.39
C VAL A 103 1.69 3.00 5.07
N ALA A 104 0.60 2.85 4.35
CA ALA A 104 -0.62 2.22 4.86
C ALA A 104 -1.11 1.10 3.93
N ASN A 105 -1.87 0.17 4.52
CA ASN A 105 -2.59 -0.84 3.77
C ASN A 105 -3.61 -0.19 2.82
N ASP A 106 -3.87 -0.82 1.68
CA ASP A 106 -4.80 -0.31 0.67
C ASP A 106 -6.26 -0.26 1.17
N GLY A 107 -6.66 -1.16 2.07
CA GLY A 107 -7.95 -1.07 2.77
C GLY A 107 -8.04 0.16 3.67
N ASP A 108 -7.00 0.43 4.45
CA ASP A 108 -6.93 1.62 5.32
C ASP A 108 -7.01 2.92 4.49
N VAL A 109 -6.29 2.98 3.37
CA VAL A 109 -6.33 4.14 2.47
C VAL A 109 -7.69 4.28 1.80
N THR A 110 -8.38 3.18 1.49
CA THR A 110 -9.75 3.21 0.95
C THR A 110 -10.72 3.81 1.97
N ALA A 111 -10.64 3.41 3.24
CA ALA A 111 -11.46 3.98 4.30
C ALA A 111 -11.17 5.48 4.51
N LEU A 112 -9.89 5.85 4.51
CA LEU A 112 -9.48 7.25 4.66
C LEU A 112 -9.98 8.12 3.51
N ALA A 113 -9.86 7.64 2.27
CA ALA A 113 -10.37 8.33 1.10
C ALA A 113 -11.89 8.52 1.16
N GLY A 114 -12.63 7.48 1.58
CA GLY A 114 -14.07 7.55 1.78
C GLY A 114 -14.45 8.57 2.87
N ALA A 115 -13.77 8.57 3.99
CA ALA A 115 -14.01 9.52 5.09
C ALA A 115 -13.77 10.98 4.64
N MET A 116 -12.70 11.20 3.88
CA MET A 116 -12.37 12.53 3.34
C MET A 116 -13.41 13.00 2.30
N ASP A 117 -13.87 12.12 1.41
CA ASP A 117 -14.85 12.47 0.38
C ASP A 117 -16.24 12.73 0.98
N LEU A 118 -16.66 11.90 1.93
CA LEU A 118 -17.92 12.07 2.65
C LEU A 118 -17.88 13.22 3.69
N ASN A 119 -16.69 13.67 4.06
CA ASN A 119 -16.43 14.57 5.19
C ASN A 119 -17.10 14.05 6.47
N ASP A 120 -16.91 12.77 6.76
CA ASP A 120 -17.52 12.08 7.89
C ASP A 120 -16.54 11.08 8.53
N ASN A 121 -16.84 10.64 9.74
CA ASN A 121 -16.10 9.64 10.49
C ASN A 121 -16.90 8.31 10.57
N CYS A 122 -16.37 7.31 11.24
CA CYS A 122 -16.99 5.98 11.33
C CYS A 122 -17.20 5.32 9.98
N VAL A 123 -16.25 5.48 9.07
CA VAL A 123 -16.31 4.97 7.71
C VAL A 123 -15.56 3.64 7.61
N LEU A 124 -16.24 2.61 7.14
CA LEU A 124 -15.66 1.33 6.73
C LEU A 124 -15.37 1.38 5.23
N GLY A 125 -14.10 1.26 4.87
CA GLY A 125 -13.65 1.14 3.48
C GLY A 125 -13.33 -0.31 3.13
N ILE A 126 -13.77 -0.77 1.97
CA ILE A 126 -13.49 -2.12 1.48
C ILE A 126 -12.82 -2.02 0.12
N ALA A 127 -11.58 -2.52 0.02
CA ALA A 127 -10.85 -2.66 -1.23
C ALA A 127 -11.06 -4.09 -1.75
N MET A 128 -11.84 -4.22 -2.80
CA MET A 128 -12.15 -5.51 -3.45
C MET A 128 -11.38 -5.64 -4.75
N GLY A 129 -10.44 -6.58 -4.82
CA GLY A 129 -9.63 -6.86 -6.00
C GLY A 129 -9.33 -8.36 -6.12
N THR A 130 -8.07 -8.72 -6.34
CA THR A 130 -7.60 -10.12 -6.29
C THR A 130 -7.66 -10.67 -4.85
N SER A 131 -7.62 -9.80 -3.88
CA SER A 131 -7.79 -10.06 -2.45
C SER A 131 -8.75 -9.02 -1.90
N GLU A 132 -9.18 -9.17 -0.66
CA GLU A 132 -10.07 -8.24 0.01
C GLU A 132 -9.37 -7.67 1.25
N ALA A 133 -9.30 -6.34 1.32
CA ALA A 133 -8.77 -5.62 2.46
C ALA A 133 -9.79 -4.60 2.94
N VAL A 134 -9.84 -4.38 4.25
CA VAL A 134 -10.71 -3.38 4.86
C VAL A 134 -9.91 -2.38 5.67
N GLY A 135 -10.45 -1.19 5.83
CA GLY A 135 -9.96 -0.19 6.76
C GLY A 135 -11.14 0.44 7.47
N TYR A 136 -10.90 1.01 8.64
CA TYR A 136 -11.92 1.70 9.40
C TYR A 136 -11.39 3.00 9.98
N ILE A 137 -12.11 4.07 9.70
CA ILE A 137 -11.91 5.38 10.34
C ILE A 137 -12.86 5.47 11.53
N ASN A 138 -12.32 5.66 12.73
CA ASN A 138 -13.09 5.75 13.95
C ASN A 138 -13.82 7.10 14.11
N ASP A 139 -14.52 7.28 15.21
CA ASP A 139 -15.26 8.51 15.55
C ASP A 139 -14.36 9.75 15.74
N GLN A 140 -13.06 9.54 15.95
CA GLN A 140 -12.06 10.61 16.07
C GLN A 140 -11.37 10.94 14.73
N GLY A 141 -11.75 10.26 13.62
CA GLY A 141 -11.13 10.46 12.32
C GLY A 141 -9.78 9.74 12.16
N LEU A 142 -9.48 8.74 12.97
CA LEU A 142 -8.21 8.03 12.99
C LEU A 142 -8.37 6.60 12.45
N LEU A 143 -7.33 6.10 11.78
CA LEU A 143 -7.18 4.68 11.45
C LEU A 143 -6.94 3.86 12.72
N ASN A 144 -7.57 2.71 12.84
CA ASN A 144 -7.47 1.87 14.04
C ASN A 144 -6.20 1.00 14.09
N GLY A 145 -5.47 0.86 13.01
CA GLY A 145 -4.27 0.02 12.94
C GLY A 145 -4.54 -1.47 13.16
N TRP A 146 -5.75 -1.94 12.86
CA TRP A 146 -6.10 -3.36 12.89
C TRP A 146 -5.51 -4.10 11.70
N LEU A 147 -5.44 -5.43 11.80
CA LEU A 147 -5.11 -6.26 10.65
C LEU A 147 -6.27 -6.20 9.65
N SER A 148 -6.00 -5.63 8.49
CA SER A 148 -7.02 -5.25 7.51
C SER A 148 -7.23 -6.29 6.40
N GLU A 149 -6.55 -7.44 6.46
CA GLU A 149 -6.66 -8.53 5.48
C GLU A 149 -7.84 -9.44 5.84
N VAL A 150 -8.93 -9.36 5.08
CA VAL A 150 -10.16 -10.13 5.33
C VAL A 150 -10.38 -11.25 4.31
N ALA A 151 -9.54 -11.36 3.29
CA ALA A 151 -9.63 -12.42 2.30
C ALA A 151 -9.53 -13.85 2.89
N PHE A 152 -8.94 -13.96 4.07
CA PHE A 152 -8.76 -15.24 4.78
C PHE A 152 -9.72 -15.41 5.97
N VAL A 153 -10.70 -14.51 6.10
CA VAL A 153 -11.70 -14.62 7.18
C VAL A 153 -12.74 -15.65 6.79
N PRO A 154 -12.99 -16.67 7.62
CA PRO A 154 -14.06 -17.62 7.37
C PRO A 154 -15.41 -16.91 7.37
N VAL A 155 -16.19 -17.07 6.30
CA VAL A 155 -17.51 -16.45 6.14
C VAL A 155 -18.66 -17.47 6.20
N ASP A 156 -18.34 -18.75 6.09
CA ASP A 156 -19.28 -19.85 6.19
C ASP A 156 -18.69 -20.97 7.06
N PHE A 157 -19.45 -21.39 8.07
CA PHE A 157 -19.05 -22.42 9.04
C PHE A 157 -19.91 -23.70 8.92
N ASN A 158 -20.70 -23.84 7.85
CA ASN A 158 -21.45 -25.06 7.60
C ASN A 158 -20.51 -26.21 7.16
N ASP A 159 -20.91 -27.45 7.44
CA ASP A 159 -20.12 -28.64 7.09
C ASP A 159 -19.93 -28.82 5.57
N ASP A 160 -20.82 -28.23 4.77
CA ASP A 160 -20.80 -28.22 3.31
C ASP A 160 -20.31 -26.89 2.70
N ALA A 161 -19.72 -26.02 3.52
CA ALA A 161 -19.11 -24.78 3.07
C ALA A 161 -18.05 -25.05 1.99
N MET A 162 -18.02 -24.19 0.97
CA MET A 162 -16.98 -24.26 -0.05
C MET A 162 -15.62 -23.94 0.57
N VAL A 163 -14.66 -24.82 0.32
CA VAL A 163 -13.25 -24.57 0.70
C VAL A 163 -12.65 -23.61 -0.31
N ASP A 164 -11.98 -22.57 0.19
CA ASP A 164 -11.21 -21.69 -0.64
C ASP A 164 -9.99 -22.42 -1.20
N GLU A 165 -9.81 -22.41 -2.52
CA GLU A 165 -8.67 -23.04 -3.20
C GLU A 165 -7.33 -22.34 -2.91
N TRP A 166 -7.36 -21.19 -2.24
CA TRP A 166 -6.19 -20.35 -1.96
C TRP A 166 -5.71 -20.40 -0.51
N SER A 167 -6.43 -21.10 0.35
CA SER A 167 -6.13 -21.25 1.78
C SER A 167 -5.28 -22.49 2.09
#